data_f78440de7842d2ca89b6715e017a9c3f
#
_entry.id   f78440de7842d2ca89b6715e017a9c3f
#
_cell.length_a   1.000
_cell.length_b   1.000
_cell.length_c   1.000
_cell.angle_alpha   90.00
_cell.angle_beta   90.00
_cell.angle_gamma   90.00
#
_symmetry.space_group_name_H-M   'P 1'
#
loop_
_entity.id
_entity.type
_entity.pdbx_description
1 polymer ?
#
loop_
_entity_poly.entity_id
_entity_poly.type
_entity_poly.pdbx_seq_one_letter_code
_entity_poly.pdbx_strand_id
1 'polypeptide(L)'
;GGADALRADAEAAGIDLYVHAPYIINVATTNNRIRIPSRKLLQQHVDAAASIGAKGLIVHGGHVNKADDPAKGFDNWRKAVEATDLKLPLLIENTAGGDNAMTRYLDRIAGVWDAISGAEQFDQVGFCLDTCHAHAGGNPLETIVDDVRKITGRIDLVHANDSRDDFDSGADRHANFGAGHIDPDLLAAVVRDAGAPVV
;
A
#
# COMPACT_ATOMS: atom_id res chain seq x y z
N GLY A 1 23.72 17.17 -2.26
CA GLY A 1 22.42 17.82 -2.48
C GLY A 1 21.47 17.59 -1.31
N GLY A 2 20.21 18.03 -1.40
CA GLY A 2 19.24 17.87 -0.33
C GLY A 2 18.94 16.40 0.02
N ALA A 3 18.97 15.51 -0.97
CA ALA A 3 18.79 14.07 -0.75
C ALA A 3 19.90 13.47 0.11
N ASP A 4 21.16 13.80 -0.16
CA ASP A 4 22.30 13.30 0.61
C ASP A 4 22.28 13.81 2.05
N ALA A 5 21.88 15.08 2.25
CA ALA A 5 21.76 15.66 3.59
C ALA A 5 20.63 14.96 4.39
N LEU A 6 19.44 14.81 3.81
CA LEU A 6 18.32 14.10 4.45
C LEU A 6 18.70 12.66 4.84
N ARG A 7 19.34 11.95 3.93
CA ARG A 7 19.83 10.60 4.19
C ARG A 7 20.82 10.58 5.38
N ALA A 8 21.82 11.45 5.35
CA ALA A 8 22.83 11.52 6.42
C ALA A 8 22.22 11.90 7.77
N ASP A 9 21.28 12.85 7.79
CA ASP A 9 20.60 13.28 9.02
C ASP A 9 19.73 12.15 9.60
N ALA A 10 18.99 11.42 8.75
CA ALA A 10 18.17 10.27 9.16
C ALA A 10 19.04 9.12 9.71
N GLU A 11 20.13 8.78 9.02
CA GLU A 11 21.10 7.77 9.47
C GLU A 11 21.73 8.16 10.82
N ALA A 12 22.15 9.42 10.98
CA ALA A 12 22.72 9.93 12.22
C ALA A 12 21.72 9.92 13.39
N ALA A 13 20.44 10.15 13.10
CA ALA A 13 19.35 10.12 14.09
C ALA A 13 18.80 8.70 14.36
N GLY A 14 19.21 7.69 13.60
CA GLY A 14 18.65 6.32 13.68
C GLY A 14 17.17 6.25 13.27
N ILE A 15 16.74 7.10 12.33
CA ILE A 15 15.37 7.19 11.85
C ILE A 15 15.27 6.47 10.51
N ASP A 16 14.34 5.52 10.41
CA ASP A 16 13.96 4.88 9.13
C ASP A 16 13.02 5.79 8.35
N LEU A 17 13.31 5.97 7.07
CA LEU A 17 12.49 6.76 6.16
C LEU A 17 11.61 5.84 5.31
N TYR A 18 10.33 6.19 5.18
CA TYR A 18 9.39 5.61 4.23
C TYR A 18 8.82 6.72 3.36
N VAL A 19 8.64 6.46 2.07
CA VAL A 19 8.09 7.42 1.12
C VAL A 19 6.72 6.94 0.66
N HIS A 20 5.73 7.81 0.73
CA HIS A 20 4.41 7.51 0.17
C HIS A 20 4.29 8.13 -1.23
N ALA A 21 4.00 7.32 -2.24
CA ALA A 21 3.76 7.76 -3.60
C ALA A 21 2.46 8.59 -3.68
N PRO A 22 2.37 9.59 -4.57
CA PRO A 22 1.15 10.37 -4.74
C PRO A 22 -0.05 9.50 -5.10
N TYR A 23 -1.22 9.76 -4.50
CA TYR A 23 -2.45 8.99 -4.72
C TYR A 23 -2.93 8.97 -6.19
N ILE A 24 -2.47 9.91 -7.03
CA ILE A 24 -2.82 9.93 -8.45
C ILE A 24 -2.19 8.80 -9.25
N ILE A 25 -1.19 8.09 -8.70
CA ILE A 25 -0.59 6.93 -9.34
C ILE A 25 -1.60 5.80 -9.36
N ASN A 26 -2.01 5.39 -10.56
CA ASN A 26 -2.90 4.27 -10.77
C ASN A 26 -2.35 3.38 -11.89
N VAL A 27 -1.51 2.42 -11.52
CA VAL A 27 -0.90 1.48 -12.48
C VAL A 27 -1.88 0.39 -12.93
N ALA A 28 -2.97 0.17 -12.17
CA ALA A 28 -3.98 -0.85 -12.45
C ALA A 28 -4.93 -0.44 -13.59
N THR A 29 -5.18 0.86 -13.77
CA THR A 29 -6.24 1.34 -14.67
C THR A 29 -6.08 0.86 -16.10
N THR A 30 -7.21 0.61 -16.76
CA THR A 30 -7.28 0.28 -18.19
C THR A 30 -7.08 1.50 -19.10
N ASN A 31 -7.21 2.71 -18.54
CA ASN A 31 -7.01 3.96 -19.27
C ASN A 31 -5.52 4.25 -19.48
N ASN A 32 -5.04 4.08 -20.70
CA ASN A 32 -3.63 4.33 -21.09
C ASN A 32 -3.15 5.76 -20.80
N ARG A 33 -4.04 6.75 -20.84
CA ARG A 33 -3.70 8.16 -20.54
C ARG A 33 -3.35 8.38 -19.08
N ILE A 34 -3.80 7.49 -18.20
CA ILE A 34 -3.48 7.51 -16.76
C ILE A 34 -2.38 6.48 -16.47
N ARG A 35 -2.51 5.24 -16.97
CA ARG A 35 -1.61 4.15 -16.66
C ARG A 35 -0.16 4.41 -17.09
N ILE A 36 0.04 4.91 -18.32
CA ILE A 36 1.39 5.14 -18.83
C ILE A 36 2.13 6.22 -18.03
N PRO A 37 1.55 7.40 -17.75
CA PRO A 37 2.15 8.37 -16.83
C PRO A 37 2.36 7.81 -15.42
N SER A 38 1.40 7.03 -14.89
CA SER A 38 1.52 6.43 -13.55
C SER A 38 2.74 5.53 -13.42
N ARG A 39 3.04 4.70 -14.42
CA ARG A 39 4.25 3.86 -14.42
C ARG A 39 5.54 4.69 -14.44
N LYS A 40 5.56 5.78 -15.20
CA LYS A 40 6.72 6.69 -15.21
C LYS A 40 6.90 7.38 -13.86
N LEU A 41 5.80 7.84 -13.25
CA LEU A 41 5.83 8.45 -11.93
C LEU A 41 6.26 7.43 -10.87
N LEU A 42 5.79 6.19 -10.93
CA LEU A 42 6.21 5.13 -10.01
C LEU A 42 7.73 4.95 -10.05
N GLN A 43 8.33 4.83 -11.25
CA GLN A 43 9.79 4.73 -11.38
C GLN A 43 10.52 5.94 -10.81
N GLN A 44 10.02 7.14 -11.09
CA GLN A 44 10.64 8.38 -10.55
C GLN A 44 10.61 8.41 -9.02
N HIS A 45 9.52 7.91 -8.39
CA HIS A 45 9.42 7.84 -6.94
C HIS A 45 10.31 6.74 -6.36
N VAL A 46 10.43 5.59 -7.04
CA VAL A 46 11.42 4.55 -6.68
C VAL A 46 12.82 5.15 -6.67
N ASP A 47 13.22 5.85 -7.74
CA ASP A 47 14.54 6.46 -7.84
C ASP A 47 14.77 7.52 -6.76
N ALA A 48 13.78 8.37 -6.51
CA ALA A 48 13.85 9.41 -5.48
C ALA A 48 13.93 8.82 -4.06
N ALA A 49 13.08 7.84 -3.74
CA ALA A 49 13.06 7.17 -2.44
C ALA A 49 14.40 6.43 -2.17
N ALA A 50 14.93 5.75 -3.17
CA ALA A 50 16.23 5.09 -3.08
C ALA A 50 17.37 6.10 -2.83
N SER A 51 17.32 7.29 -3.45
CA SER A 51 18.36 8.32 -3.30
C SER A 51 18.48 8.85 -1.87
N ILE A 52 17.39 8.86 -1.11
CA ILE A 52 17.39 9.28 0.30
C ILE A 52 17.57 8.11 1.29
N GLY A 53 17.77 6.88 0.78
CA GLY A 53 17.95 5.70 1.63
C GLY A 53 16.66 5.24 2.32
N ALA A 54 15.48 5.49 1.72
CA ALA A 54 14.21 5.03 2.27
C ALA A 54 14.16 3.49 2.35
N LYS A 55 13.46 2.98 3.35
CA LYS A 55 13.27 1.54 3.61
C LYS A 55 12.15 0.94 2.76
N GLY A 56 11.26 1.78 2.23
CA GLY A 56 10.19 1.37 1.35
C GLY A 56 9.50 2.54 0.66
N LEU A 57 8.90 2.26 -0.50
CA LEU A 57 7.98 3.16 -1.22
C LEU A 57 6.58 2.58 -1.13
N ILE A 58 5.66 3.30 -0.50
CA ILE A 58 4.27 2.91 -0.36
C ILE A 58 3.49 3.41 -1.58
N VAL A 59 2.61 2.57 -2.13
CA VAL A 59 1.73 2.92 -3.24
C VAL A 59 0.37 2.27 -3.08
N HIS A 60 -0.71 3.02 -3.30
CA HIS A 60 -2.06 2.49 -3.31
C HIS A 60 -2.26 1.48 -4.45
N GLY A 61 -3.11 0.47 -4.23
CA GLY A 61 -3.41 -0.54 -5.25
C GLY A 61 -4.06 0.00 -6.52
N GLY A 62 -4.59 1.21 -6.49
CA GLY A 62 -5.30 1.79 -7.62
C GLY A 62 -6.63 1.10 -7.91
N HIS A 63 -7.20 1.36 -9.08
CA HIS A 63 -8.50 0.85 -9.47
C HIS A 63 -8.64 0.72 -10.99
N VAL A 64 -9.55 -0.12 -11.42
CA VAL A 64 -10.08 -0.13 -12.80
C VAL A 64 -11.42 0.61 -12.87
N ASN A 65 -11.88 0.98 -14.07
CA ASN A 65 -13.19 1.61 -14.19
C ASN A 65 -14.31 0.61 -13.83
N LYS A 66 -15.47 1.12 -13.41
CA LYS A 66 -16.59 0.30 -12.95
C LYS A 66 -17.06 -0.75 -13.96
N ALA A 67 -16.93 -0.47 -15.27
CA ALA A 67 -17.33 -1.37 -16.33
C ALA A 67 -16.22 -2.36 -16.76
N ASP A 68 -15.00 -2.21 -16.23
CA ASP A 68 -13.87 -3.03 -16.62
C ASP A 68 -13.76 -4.29 -15.76
N ASP A 69 -13.27 -5.37 -16.37
CA ASP A 69 -12.92 -6.59 -15.66
C ASP A 69 -11.69 -6.33 -14.75
N PRO A 70 -11.80 -6.62 -13.44
CA PRO A 70 -10.68 -6.54 -12.50
C PRO A 70 -9.44 -7.34 -12.92
N ALA A 71 -9.59 -8.41 -13.66
CA ALA A 71 -8.47 -9.20 -14.19
C ALA A 71 -7.51 -8.35 -15.02
N LYS A 72 -8.01 -7.31 -15.69
CA LYS A 72 -7.14 -6.35 -16.41
C LYS A 72 -6.29 -5.53 -15.46
N GLY A 73 -6.82 -5.18 -14.28
CA GLY A 73 -6.09 -4.49 -13.23
C GLY A 73 -4.96 -5.34 -12.65
N PHE A 74 -5.23 -6.62 -12.41
CA PHE A 74 -4.22 -7.58 -11.95
C PHE A 74 -3.08 -7.73 -12.98
N ASP A 75 -3.40 -7.93 -14.26
CA ASP A 75 -2.38 -8.00 -15.34
C ASP A 75 -1.61 -6.69 -15.50
N ASN A 76 -2.27 -5.54 -15.29
CA ASN A 76 -1.60 -4.25 -15.30
C ASN A 76 -0.61 -4.09 -14.13
N TRP A 77 -0.93 -4.61 -12.94
CA TRP A 77 -0.03 -4.69 -11.81
C TRP A 77 1.18 -5.57 -12.11
N ARG A 78 0.97 -6.79 -12.64
CA ARG A 78 2.06 -7.66 -13.08
C ARG A 78 3.03 -6.91 -14.01
N LYS A 79 2.50 -6.29 -15.07
CA LYS A 79 3.28 -5.50 -16.03
C LYS A 79 3.96 -4.28 -15.39
N ALA A 80 3.38 -3.70 -14.34
CA ALA A 80 4.01 -2.58 -13.64
C ALA A 80 5.22 -3.05 -12.83
N VAL A 81 5.10 -4.16 -12.09
CA VAL A 81 6.21 -4.75 -11.33
C VAL A 81 7.34 -5.20 -12.27
N GLU A 82 7.00 -5.91 -13.36
CA GLU A 82 8.00 -6.38 -14.35
C GLU A 82 8.77 -5.23 -15.03
N ALA A 83 8.13 -4.07 -15.22
CA ALA A 83 8.71 -2.94 -15.94
C ALA A 83 9.39 -1.91 -15.03
N THR A 84 9.23 -2.00 -13.72
CA THR A 84 9.83 -1.07 -12.75
C THR A 84 11.17 -1.62 -12.27
N ASP A 85 12.24 -0.82 -12.35
CA ASP A 85 13.53 -1.15 -11.76
C ASP A 85 13.47 -0.84 -10.25
N LEU A 86 13.11 -1.84 -9.45
CA LEU A 86 12.97 -1.72 -8.00
C LEU A 86 14.34 -1.62 -7.34
N LYS A 87 14.62 -0.49 -6.70
CA LYS A 87 15.86 -0.19 -5.96
C LYS A 87 15.69 -0.25 -4.44
N LEU A 88 14.46 -0.42 -4.00
CA LEU A 88 14.03 -0.56 -2.60
C LEU A 88 12.68 -1.30 -2.59
N PRO A 89 12.23 -1.80 -1.43
CA PRO A 89 10.93 -2.45 -1.34
C PRO A 89 9.77 -1.56 -1.81
N LEU A 90 8.92 -2.10 -2.67
CA LEU A 90 7.65 -1.50 -3.10
C LEU A 90 6.53 -2.07 -2.24
N LEU A 91 5.90 -1.24 -1.41
CA LEU A 91 4.85 -1.66 -0.48
C LEU A 91 3.48 -1.28 -1.06
N ILE A 92 2.71 -2.29 -1.46
CA ILE A 92 1.34 -2.07 -1.95
C ILE A 92 0.43 -1.93 -0.74
N GLU A 93 -0.34 -0.85 -0.71
CA GLU A 93 -1.22 -0.52 0.41
C GLU A 93 -2.67 -0.88 0.10
N ASN A 94 -3.39 -1.39 1.11
CA ASN A 94 -4.85 -1.54 1.04
C ASN A 94 -5.53 -0.17 1.00
N THR A 95 -6.72 -0.10 0.42
CA THR A 95 -7.47 1.15 0.23
C THR A 95 -8.89 1.06 0.79
N ALA A 96 -9.45 2.20 1.24
CA ALA A 96 -10.76 2.26 1.87
C ALA A 96 -11.91 2.12 0.88
N GLY A 97 -11.85 2.78 -0.26
CA GLY A 97 -13.00 3.00 -1.13
C GLY A 97 -12.86 2.47 -2.55
N GLY A 98 -14.00 2.50 -3.28
CA GLY A 98 -14.09 2.11 -4.68
C GLY A 98 -14.38 0.62 -4.89
N ASP A 99 -15.49 0.32 -5.58
CA ASP A 99 -15.92 -1.07 -5.83
C ASP A 99 -14.92 -1.88 -6.67
N ASN A 100 -14.17 -1.18 -7.53
CA ASN A 100 -13.15 -1.78 -8.39
C ASN A 100 -11.72 -1.37 -7.99
N ALA A 101 -11.53 -0.99 -6.73
CA ALA A 101 -10.20 -0.83 -6.14
C ALA A 101 -9.49 -2.19 -6.06
N MET A 102 -8.20 -2.20 -6.39
CA MET A 102 -7.43 -3.45 -6.49
C MET A 102 -7.00 -3.99 -5.12
N THR A 103 -7.07 -3.19 -4.08
CA THR A 103 -6.60 -3.58 -2.74
C THR A 103 -7.58 -3.19 -1.62
N ARG A 104 -8.88 -3.02 -1.94
CA ARG A 104 -9.91 -2.79 -0.92
C ARG A 104 -10.31 -4.09 -0.24
N TYR A 105 -10.67 -5.10 -1.01
CA TYR A 105 -11.16 -6.38 -0.51
C TYR A 105 -10.07 -7.45 -0.58
N LEU A 106 -10.12 -8.43 0.33
CA LEU A 106 -9.13 -9.50 0.43
C LEU A 106 -8.99 -10.31 -0.88
N ASP A 107 -10.10 -10.60 -1.56
CA ASP A 107 -10.08 -11.29 -2.86
C ASP A 107 -9.37 -10.49 -3.95
N ARG A 108 -9.46 -9.16 -3.88
CA ARG A 108 -8.75 -8.26 -4.81
C ARG A 108 -7.26 -8.21 -4.50
N ILE A 109 -6.91 -8.15 -3.22
CA ILE A 109 -5.50 -8.25 -2.78
C ILE A 109 -4.92 -9.58 -3.25
N ALA A 110 -5.64 -10.69 -3.08
CA ALA A 110 -5.23 -12.01 -3.56
C ALA A 110 -5.00 -12.02 -5.08
N GLY A 111 -5.92 -11.44 -5.85
CA GLY A 111 -5.78 -11.35 -7.31
C GLY A 111 -4.56 -10.53 -7.76
N VAL A 112 -4.20 -9.46 -7.04
CA VAL A 112 -2.97 -8.70 -7.31
C VAL A 112 -1.75 -9.57 -6.99
N TRP A 113 -1.72 -10.22 -5.80
CA TRP A 113 -0.60 -11.05 -5.36
C TRP A 113 -0.35 -12.23 -6.28
N ASP A 114 -1.41 -12.94 -6.67
CA ASP A 114 -1.33 -14.04 -7.64
C ASP A 114 -0.74 -13.58 -8.97
N ALA A 115 -1.18 -12.42 -9.46
CA ALA A 115 -0.72 -11.90 -10.74
C ALA A 115 0.76 -11.50 -10.73
N ILE A 116 1.26 -10.93 -9.62
CA ILE A 116 2.65 -10.47 -9.51
C ILE A 116 3.62 -11.55 -9.03
N SER A 117 3.15 -12.67 -8.50
CA SER A 117 3.97 -13.72 -7.87
C SER A 117 5.04 -14.33 -8.78
N GLY A 118 4.82 -14.28 -10.10
CA GLY A 118 5.78 -14.77 -11.11
C GLY A 118 6.80 -13.74 -11.57
N ALA A 119 6.75 -12.50 -11.10
CA ALA A 119 7.70 -11.46 -11.48
C ALA A 119 9.08 -11.71 -10.85
N GLU A 120 10.16 -11.49 -11.59
CA GLU A 120 11.55 -11.67 -11.11
C GLU A 120 11.84 -10.88 -9.82
N GLN A 121 11.23 -9.70 -9.68
CA GLN A 121 11.42 -8.80 -8.55
C GLN A 121 10.36 -8.97 -7.44
N PHE A 122 9.58 -10.06 -7.45
CA PHE A 122 8.49 -10.26 -6.49
C PHE A 122 8.93 -10.17 -5.03
N ASP A 123 10.12 -10.66 -4.70
CA ASP A 123 10.69 -10.61 -3.35
C ASP A 123 10.87 -9.18 -2.81
N GLN A 124 10.93 -8.19 -3.72
CA GLN A 124 11.00 -6.77 -3.36
C GLN A 124 9.61 -6.10 -3.23
N VAL A 125 8.53 -6.84 -3.48
CA VAL A 125 7.17 -6.34 -3.29
C VAL A 125 6.66 -6.79 -1.93
N GLY A 126 6.24 -5.82 -1.12
CA GLY A 126 5.69 -6.04 0.20
C GLY A 126 4.29 -5.43 0.35
N PHE A 127 3.75 -5.51 1.56
CA PHE A 127 2.42 -5.02 1.90
C PHE A 127 2.48 -3.96 3.01
N CYS A 128 1.80 -2.84 2.80
CA CYS A 128 1.50 -1.85 3.81
C CYS A 128 0.05 -2.01 4.26
N LEU A 129 -0.16 -2.27 5.54
CA LEU A 129 -1.49 -2.38 6.14
C LEU A 129 -1.90 -1.05 6.77
N ASP A 130 -2.86 -0.35 6.16
CA ASP A 130 -3.51 0.80 6.78
C ASP A 130 -4.79 0.36 7.51
N THR A 131 -4.87 0.65 8.81
CA THR A 131 -5.98 0.24 9.68
C THR A 131 -7.26 1.00 9.41
N CYS A 132 -7.17 2.31 9.09
CA CYS A 132 -8.33 3.10 8.68
C CYS A 132 -8.90 2.56 7.35
N HIS A 133 -8.03 2.30 6.38
CA HIS A 133 -8.47 1.75 5.09
C HIS A 133 -9.08 0.36 5.23
N ALA A 134 -8.54 -0.49 6.09
CA ALA A 134 -9.12 -1.81 6.35
C ALA A 134 -10.52 -1.70 6.95
N HIS A 135 -10.68 -0.89 8.01
CA HIS A 135 -11.97 -0.63 8.67
C HIS A 135 -13.00 -0.02 7.69
N ALA A 136 -12.65 1.10 7.07
CA ALA A 136 -13.54 1.77 6.12
C ALA A 136 -13.77 0.95 4.84
N GLY A 137 -12.85 0.06 4.49
CA GLY A 137 -12.96 -0.86 3.37
C GLY A 137 -13.85 -2.07 3.61
N GLY A 138 -14.31 -2.28 4.86
CA GLY A 138 -15.19 -3.38 5.24
C GLY A 138 -14.44 -4.68 5.58
N ASN A 139 -13.16 -4.59 5.93
CA ASN A 139 -12.36 -5.74 6.37
C ASN A 139 -12.25 -5.73 7.91
N PRO A 140 -12.71 -6.79 8.61
CA PRO A 140 -12.66 -6.86 10.07
C PRO A 140 -11.22 -6.80 10.59
N LEU A 141 -10.94 -5.88 11.51
CA LEU A 141 -9.60 -5.71 12.07
C LEU A 141 -9.19 -6.86 12.98
N GLU A 142 -10.15 -7.61 13.54
CA GLU A 142 -9.92 -8.78 14.37
C GLU A 142 -9.16 -9.90 13.65
N THR A 143 -9.29 -9.97 12.32
CA THR A 143 -8.68 -11.05 11.51
C THR A 143 -7.72 -10.54 10.45
N ILE A 144 -7.67 -9.22 10.23
CA ILE A 144 -7.00 -8.61 9.07
C ILE A 144 -5.51 -9.01 8.94
N VAL A 145 -4.80 -9.10 10.06
CA VAL A 145 -3.37 -9.46 10.05
C VAL A 145 -3.18 -10.87 9.52
N ASP A 146 -3.97 -11.82 10.02
CA ASP A 146 -3.89 -13.21 9.58
C ASP A 146 -4.36 -13.37 8.14
N ASP A 147 -5.42 -12.68 7.75
CA ASP A 147 -6.00 -12.79 6.42
C ASP A 147 -5.08 -12.18 5.36
N VAL A 148 -4.48 -11.03 5.65
CA VAL A 148 -3.46 -10.44 4.77
C VAL A 148 -2.24 -11.36 4.67
N ARG A 149 -1.74 -11.90 5.78
CA ARG A 149 -0.59 -12.81 5.77
C ARG A 149 -0.83 -14.11 5.01
N LYS A 150 -2.04 -14.66 5.04
CA LYS A 150 -2.40 -15.83 4.22
C LYS A 150 -2.26 -15.54 2.72
N ILE A 151 -2.53 -14.30 2.31
CA ILE A 151 -2.48 -13.86 0.92
C ILE A 151 -1.07 -13.46 0.52
N THR A 152 -0.44 -12.58 1.30
CA THR A 152 0.80 -11.89 0.92
C THR A 152 2.06 -12.55 1.47
N GLY A 153 1.89 -13.41 2.48
CA GLY A 153 3.01 -14.01 3.24
C GLY A 153 3.68 -13.04 4.22
N ARG A 154 3.36 -11.74 4.16
CA ARG A 154 4.08 -10.69 4.92
C ARG A 154 3.25 -9.42 5.13
N ILE A 155 3.60 -8.66 6.14
CA ILE A 155 3.24 -7.24 6.33
C ILE A 155 4.54 -6.52 6.66
N ASP A 156 4.87 -5.47 5.90
CA ASP A 156 6.17 -4.80 5.96
C ASP A 156 6.11 -3.43 6.64
N LEU A 157 4.91 -2.86 6.69
CA LEU A 157 4.62 -1.58 7.34
C LEU A 157 3.17 -1.56 7.79
N VAL A 158 2.91 -0.87 8.90
CA VAL A 158 1.55 -0.55 9.35
C VAL A 158 1.37 0.97 9.39
N HIS A 159 0.33 1.47 8.73
CA HIS A 159 -0.20 2.80 8.98
C HIS A 159 -1.28 2.66 10.07
N ALA A 160 -0.95 3.07 11.30
CA ALA A 160 -1.83 2.93 12.46
C ALA A 160 -2.79 4.13 12.57
N ASN A 161 -3.69 4.23 11.64
CA ASN A 161 -4.68 5.29 11.55
C ASN A 161 -6.04 4.83 12.13
N ASP A 162 -6.68 5.70 12.91
CA ASP A 162 -8.09 5.55 13.25
C ASP A 162 -8.97 6.13 12.13
N SER A 163 -10.26 5.85 12.14
CA SER A 163 -11.22 6.30 11.13
C SER A 163 -12.22 7.29 11.72
N ARG A 164 -12.52 8.35 10.97
CA ARG A 164 -13.64 9.26 11.28
C ARG A 164 -15.00 8.68 10.89
N ASP A 165 -15.01 7.58 10.16
CA ASP A 165 -16.20 7.00 9.56
C ASP A 165 -16.43 5.59 10.10
N ASP A 166 -17.66 5.13 9.95
CA ASP A 166 -18.08 3.80 10.36
C ASP A 166 -17.44 2.70 9.48
N PHE A 167 -17.50 1.50 10.01
CA PHE A 167 -17.09 0.28 9.28
C PHE A 167 -17.81 0.17 7.92
N ASP A 168 -17.05 -0.20 6.88
CA ASP A 168 -17.51 -0.37 5.50
C ASP A 168 -18.10 0.92 4.85
N SER A 169 -17.72 2.07 5.35
CA SER A 169 -18.14 3.37 4.79
C SER A 169 -17.55 3.67 3.42
N GLY A 170 -16.44 3.07 3.07
CA GLY A 170 -15.66 3.36 1.87
C GLY A 170 -14.96 4.74 1.90
N ALA A 171 -14.96 5.41 3.05
CA ALA A 171 -14.42 6.77 3.19
C ALA A 171 -12.99 6.74 3.75
N ASP A 172 -12.08 7.36 3.02
CA ASP A 172 -10.69 7.54 3.43
C ASP A 172 -10.55 8.86 4.21
N ARG A 173 -10.87 8.82 5.51
CA ARG A 173 -10.76 9.98 6.41
C ARG A 173 -10.12 9.56 7.73
N HIS A 174 -8.83 9.75 7.85
CA HIS A 174 -8.06 9.40 9.02
C HIS A 174 -8.40 10.24 10.25
N ALA A 175 -8.37 9.61 11.41
CA ALA A 175 -8.33 10.24 12.72
C ALA A 175 -7.04 9.82 13.44
N ASN A 176 -6.65 10.59 14.45
CA ASN A 176 -5.58 10.19 15.34
C ASN A 176 -6.00 8.95 16.13
N PHE A 177 -5.04 8.11 16.48
CA PHE A 177 -5.23 6.90 17.26
C PHE A 177 -6.08 7.16 18.54
N GLY A 178 -7.19 6.46 18.67
CA GLY A 178 -8.13 6.61 19.76
C GLY A 178 -9.06 7.83 19.69
N ALA A 179 -9.08 8.56 18.57
CA ALA A 179 -9.94 9.72 18.36
C ALA A 179 -11.01 9.52 17.27
N GLY A 180 -11.13 8.31 16.74
CA GLY A 180 -12.10 7.94 15.71
C GLY A 180 -13.10 6.89 16.18
N HIS A 181 -13.57 6.06 15.25
CA HIS A 181 -14.60 5.07 15.45
C HIS A 181 -14.05 3.65 15.67
N ILE A 182 -12.74 3.44 15.51
CA ILE A 182 -12.12 2.14 15.74
C ILE A 182 -11.80 1.99 17.24
N ASP A 183 -12.09 0.81 17.79
CA ASP A 183 -11.70 0.50 19.17
C ASP A 183 -10.16 0.60 19.31
N PRO A 184 -9.65 1.43 20.23
CA PRO A 184 -8.20 1.60 20.44
C PRO A 184 -7.49 0.30 20.83
N ASP A 185 -8.15 -0.60 21.57
CA ASP A 185 -7.56 -1.89 21.95
C ASP A 185 -7.40 -2.79 20.72
N LEU A 186 -8.33 -2.71 19.77
CA LEU A 186 -8.25 -3.43 18.51
C LEU A 186 -7.14 -2.87 17.61
N LEU A 187 -7.01 -1.54 17.50
CA LEU A 187 -5.88 -0.92 16.81
C LEU A 187 -4.53 -1.37 17.39
N ALA A 188 -4.41 -1.35 18.72
CA ALA A 188 -3.21 -1.80 19.42
C ALA A 188 -2.91 -3.29 19.16
N ALA A 189 -3.96 -4.13 19.07
CA ALA A 189 -3.82 -5.55 18.73
C ALA A 189 -3.27 -5.72 17.30
N VAL A 190 -3.83 -5.02 16.32
CA VAL A 190 -3.34 -5.07 14.92
C VAL A 190 -1.86 -4.69 14.83
N VAL A 191 -1.45 -3.59 15.48
CA VAL A 191 -0.06 -3.13 15.50
C VAL A 191 0.87 -4.18 16.10
N ARG A 192 0.51 -4.73 17.26
CA ARG A 192 1.29 -5.77 17.95
C ARG A 192 1.39 -7.03 17.10
N ASP A 193 0.27 -7.50 16.56
CA ASP A 193 0.19 -8.79 15.88
C ASP A 193 0.81 -8.71 14.48
N ALA A 194 0.80 -7.55 13.84
CA ALA A 194 1.52 -7.31 12.59
C ALA A 194 3.05 -7.38 12.77
N GLY A 195 3.60 -6.99 13.92
CA GLY A 195 5.02 -7.10 14.22
C GLY A 195 5.93 -6.41 13.19
N ALA A 196 5.41 -5.43 12.46
CA ALA A 196 6.09 -4.65 11.45
C ALA A 196 6.36 -3.22 11.97
N PRO A 197 7.25 -2.44 11.31
CA PRO A 197 7.36 -1.01 11.58
C PRO A 197 6.00 -0.31 11.49
N VAL A 198 5.82 0.77 12.26
CA VAL A 198 4.55 1.49 12.41
C VAL A 198 4.75 2.98 12.16
N VAL A 199 3.83 3.58 11.44
CA VAL A 199 3.73 5.02 11.22
C VAL A 199 2.34 5.51 11.61
#